data_a39415aa478c35bccfcd07fca918374e
#
_entry.id   a39415aa478c35bccfcd07fca918374e
#
_cell.length_a   1.000
_cell.length_b   1.000
_cell.length_c   1.000
_cell.angle_alpha   90.00
_cell.angle_beta   90.00
_cell.angle_gamma   90.00
#
_symmetry.space_group_name_H-M   'P 1'
#
loop_
_entity.id
_entity.type
_entity.pdbx_description
1 polymer ?
#
loop_
_entity_poly.entity_id
_entity_poly.type
_entity_poly.pdbx_seq_one_letter_code
_entity_poly.pdbx_strand_id
1 'polypeptide(L)'
;MSALMTSDCNQDAARAHGSSLQRLVLPRLLDLFCCAGGAGEGYRRAGCDVTGVDIEAQPNNPHRFVQGDALEYLAAHGHEYDAIHASPPCQGYSNLKAMHPGKEYPMLIEPVRELLKRIGKPYVIENVPGAPLQEYSDLFGNHGVVLCGSMFGLGVARGFLRRHRIFETSFALPQPECNH
;
A
#
# COMPACT_ATOMS: atom_id res chain seq x y z
N MET A 1 -19.35 -46.45 66.53
CA MET A 1 -20.19 -45.32 66.16
C MET A 1 -19.36 -44.35 65.38
N SER A 2 -19.60 -44.35 64.10
CA SER A 2 -18.76 -43.77 63.04
C SER A 2 -19.17 -42.34 62.75
N ALA A 3 -18.26 -41.41 62.75
CA ALA A 3 -18.46 -40.07 62.26
C ALA A 3 -17.69 -39.89 60.95
N LEU A 4 -18.42 -39.67 59.87
CA LEU A 4 -17.89 -39.42 58.53
C LEU A 4 -17.38 -37.96 58.47
N MET A 5 -16.10 -37.83 58.17
CA MET A 5 -15.50 -36.58 57.74
C MET A 5 -15.70 -36.45 56.22
N THR A 6 -16.44 -35.48 55.77
CA THR A 6 -16.51 -35.05 54.40
C THR A 6 -15.41 -34.01 54.13
N SER A 7 -14.56 -34.29 53.22
CA SER A 7 -13.49 -33.42 52.75
C SER A 7 -14.02 -32.37 51.77
N ASP A 8 -14.02 -31.13 52.17
CA ASP A 8 -14.07 -29.99 51.24
C ASP A 8 -12.67 -29.73 50.70
N CYS A 9 -12.44 -30.12 49.48
CA CYS A 9 -11.25 -29.75 48.76
C CYS A 9 -11.60 -29.39 47.32
N ASN A 10 -11.19 -28.20 46.94
CA ASN A 10 -11.07 -27.80 45.54
C ASN A 10 -12.21 -26.96 44.92
N GLN A 11 -12.30 -25.69 45.34
CA GLN A 11 -13.00 -24.66 44.55
C GLN A 11 -12.14 -23.41 44.22
N ASP A 12 -10.81 -23.46 44.34
CA ASP A 12 -9.95 -22.28 44.09
C ASP A 12 -9.00 -22.37 42.89
N ALA A 13 -9.29 -23.18 41.87
CA ALA A 13 -8.42 -23.32 40.70
C ALA A 13 -9.04 -22.83 39.36
N ALA A 14 -10.06 -21.97 39.41
CA ALA A 14 -10.73 -21.49 38.18
C ALA A 14 -10.75 -19.97 38.02
N ARG A 15 -9.70 -19.27 38.46
CA ARG A 15 -9.58 -17.81 38.23
C ARG A 15 -8.16 -17.42 37.90
N ALA A 16 -7.70 -17.63 36.72
CA ALA A 16 -6.60 -16.87 36.09
C ALA A 16 -6.32 -17.36 34.65
N HIS A 17 -7.18 -17.12 33.71
CA HIS A 17 -6.78 -16.99 32.29
C HIS A 17 -7.76 -16.04 31.62
N GLY A 18 -7.76 -14.81 32.08
CA GLY A 18 -8.25 -13.69 31.29
C GLY A 18 -7.21 -13.38 30.22
N SER A 19 -7.20 -14.12 29.12
CA SER A 19 -6.48 -13.71 27.93
C SER A 19 -7.19 -12.44 27.43
N SER A 20 -6.63 -11.28 27.76
CA SER A 20 -6.95 -10.05 27.07
C SER A 20 -6.59 -10.28 25.60
N LEU A 21 -7.59 -10.53 24.75
CA LEU A 21 -7.46 -10.46 23.30
C LEU A 21 -7.05 -9.02 22.99
N GLN A 22 -5.75 -8.77 22.95
CA GLN A 22 -5.21 -7.52 22.43
C GLN A 22 -5.74 -7.42 21.00
N ARG A 23 -6.67 -6.50 20.80
CA ARG A 23 -7.20 -6.21 19.47
C ARG A 23 -6.01 -5.79 18.61
N LEU A 24 -5.62 -6.62 17.66
CA LEU A 24 -4.57 -6.29 16.70
C LEU A 24 -5.02 -5.04 15.97
N VAL A 25 -4.34 -3.93 16.25
CA VAL A 25 -4.53 -2.68 15.50
C VAL A 25 -3.79 -2.87 14.19
N LEU A 26 -4.54 -2.97 13.09
CA LEU A 26 -3.96 -3.09 11.75
C LEU A 26 -3.30 -1.75 11.36
N PRO A 27 -2.13 -1.77 10.69
CA PRO A 27 -1.53 -0.56 10.14
C PRO A 27 -2.50 0.13 9.17
N ARG A 28 -2.65 1.44 9.33
CA ARG A 28 -3.50 2.26 8.46
C ARG A 28 -2.71 2.68 7.24
N LEU A 29 -3.20 2.33 6.05
CA LEU A 29 -2.56 2.66 4.78
C LEU A 29 -3.46 3.60 3.96
N LEU A 30 -2.85 4.68 3.46
CA LEU A 30 -3.46 5.60 2.52
C LEU A 30 -3.05 5.22 1.09
N ASP A 31 -4.04 4.95 0.22
CA ASP A 31 -3.85 4.62 -1.21
C ASP A 31 -4.34 5.79 -2.06
N LEU A 32 -3.41 6.60 -2.56
CA LEU A 32 -3.68 7.80 -3.36
C LEU A 32 -3.73 7.46 -4.86
N PHE A 33 -4.67 8.10 -5.58
CA PHE A 33 -4.99 7.80 -6.98
C PHE A 33 -5.42 6.33 -7.13
N CYS A 34 -6.23 5.86 -6.18
CA CYS A 34 -6.47 4.45 -5.93
C CYS A 34 -7.28 3.74 -7.01
N CYS A 35 -7.97 4.46 -7.91
CA CYS A 35 -8.88 3.88 -8.90
C CYS A 35 -9.79 2.82 -8.27
N ALA A 36 -9.96 1.67 -8.92
CA ALA A 36 -10.78 0.57 -8.42
C ALA A 36 -10.18 -0.20 -7.23
N GLY A 37 -9.08 0.28 -6.62
CA GLY A 37 -8.51 -0.28 -5.39
C GLY A 37 -7.59 -1.48 -5.58
N GLY A 38 -6.96 -1.64 -6.75
CA GLY A 38 -6.09 -2.80 -7.02
C GLY A 38 -4.87 -2.87 -6.12
N ALA A 39 -4.16 -1.76 -5.90
CA ALA A 39 -3.03 -1.68 -4.97
C ALA A 39 -3.51 -1.86 -3.53
N GLY A 40 -4.60 -1.18 -3.15
CA GLY A 40 -5.23 -1.30 -1.86
C GLY A 40 -5.59 -2.74 -1.48
N GLU A 41 -6.08 -3.54 -2.44
CA GLU A 41 -6.38 -4.96 -2.19
C GLU A 41 -5.13 -5.77 -1.85
N GLY A 42 -3.99 -5.47 -2.49
CA GLY A 42 -2.70 -6.07 -2.14
C GLY A 42 -2.31 -5.76 -0.70
N TYR A 43 -2.41 -4.51 -0.28
CA TYR A 43 -2.12 -4.08 1.08
C TYR A 43 -3.10 -4.64 2.11
N ARG A 44 -4.40 -4.72 1.78
CA ARG A 44 -5.40 -5.36 2.65
C ARG A 44 -5.06 -6.84 2.90
N ARG A 45 -4.65 -7.57 1.87
CA ARG A 45 -4.20 -8.97 2.01
C ARG A 45 -2.93 -9.10 2.84
N ALA A 46 -2.09 -8.08 2.84
CA ALA A 46 -0.91 -7.99 3.71
C ALA A 46 -1.24 -7.58 5.16
N GLY A 47 -2.51 -7.32 5.48
CA GLY A 47 -2.96 -7.01 6.84
C GLY A 47 -3.08 -5.53 7.17
N CYS A 48 -3.22 -4.66 6.16
CA CYS A 48 -3.45 -3.22 6.36
C CYS A 48 -4.94 -2.86 6.36
N ASP A 49 -5.30 -1.82 7.12
CA ASP A 49 -6.58 -1.10 7.00
C ASP A 49 -6.41 0.01 5.96
N VAL A 50 -7.05 -0.13 4.79
CA VAL A 50 -6.83 0.71 3.62
C VAL A 50 -7.90 1.78 3.47
N THR A 51 -7.47 3.02 3.21
CA THR A 51 -8.31 4.13 2.75
C THR A 51 -7.82 4.58 1.38
N GLY A 52 -8.68 4.48 0.36
CA GLY A 52 -8.42 4.94 -0.99
C GLY A 52 -8.90 6.38 -1.21
N VAL A 53 -8.12 7.16 -1.97
CA VAL A 53 -8.49 8.51 -2.41
C VAL A 53 -8.35 8.62 -3.92
N ASP A 54 -9.37 9.13 -4.57
CA ASP A 54 -9.35 9.41 -6.02
C ASP A 54 -10.25 10.60 -6.32
N ILE A 55 -9.93 11.37 -7.35
CA ILE A 55 -10.72 12.54 -7.77
C ILE A 55 -12.04 12.11 -8.40
N GLU A 56 -12.06 10.93 -9.03
CA GLU A 56 -13.27 10.36 -9.62
C GLU A 56 -13.94 9.36 -8.67
N ALA A 57 -15.26 9.27 -8.73
CA ALA A 57 -16.00 8.28 -7.97
C ALA A 57 -15.60 6.85 -8.38
N GLN A 58 -15.31 6.00 -7.41
CA GLN A 58 -14.86 4.63 -7.63
C GLN A 58 -15.85 3.61 -7.02
N PRO A 59 -17.01 3.39 -7.64
CA PRO A 59 -18.07 2.55 -7.05
C PRO A 59 -17.68 1.09 -6.84
N ASN A 60 -16.63 0.63 -7.52
CA ASN A 60 -16.12 -0.75 -7.41
C ASN A 60 -14.92 -0.87 -6.45
N ASN A 61 -14.50 0.21 -5.81
CA ASN A 61 -13.43 0.15 -4.82
C ASN A 61 -13.96 -0.52 -3.53
N PRO A 62 -13.37 -1.64 -3.07
CA PRO A 62 -13.88 -2.39 -1.92
C PRO A 62 -13.44 -1.82 -0.56
N HIS A 63 -12.59 -0.79 -0.57
CA HIS A 63 -12.01 -0.20 0.62
C HIS A 63 -12.80 1.02 1.08
N ARG A 64 -12.42 1.57 2.27
CA ARG A 64 -12.87 2.91 2.63
C ARG A 64 -12.42 3.87 1.55
N PHE A 65 -13.34 4.65 1.02
CA PHE A 65 -13.09 5.51 -0.13
C PHE A 65 -13.45 6.97 0.17
N VAL A 66 -12.58 7.86 -0.25
CA VAL A 66 -12.79 9.32 -0.20
C VAL A 66 -12.66 9.87 -1.62
N GLN A 67 -13.70 10.49 -2.12
CA GLN A 67 -13.64 11.22 -3.37
C GLN A 67 -13.07 12.61 -3.11
N GLY A 68 -11.93 12.95 -3.74
CA GLY A 68 -11.28 14.24 -3.56
C GLY A 68 -9.92 14.33 -4.24
N ASP A 69 -9.33 15.51 -4.20
CA ASP A 69 -7.97 15.73 -4.68
C ASP A 69 -6.97 15.02 -3.76
N ALA A 70 -6.11 14.17 -4.37
CA ALA A 70 -5.16 13.34 -3.64
C ALA A 70 -4.08 14.18 -2.92
N LEU A 71 -3.64 15.30 -3.50
CA LEU A 71 -2.63 16.17 -2.89
C LEU A 71 -3.21 16.97 -1.72
N GLU A 72 -4.41 17.49 -1.86
CA GLU A 72 -5.12 18.18 -0.77
C GLU A 72 -5.37 17.24 0.40
N TYR A 73 -5.88 16.03 0.11
CA TYR A 73 -6.12 15.03 1.13
C TYR A 73 -4.84 14.58 1.82
N LEU A 74 -3.77 14.34 1.05
CA LEU A 74 -2.47 13.98 1.57
C LEU A 74 -1.91 15.06 2.51
N ALA A 75 -2.01 16.34 2.11
CA ALA A 75 -1.52 17.45 2.92
C ALA A 75 -2.26 17.59 4.25
N ALA A 76 -3.58 17.35 4.25
CA ALA A 76 -4.42 17.48 5.44
C ALA A 76 -4.34 16.26 6.36
N HIS A 77 -4.32 15.04 5.81
CA HIS A 77 -4.55 13.79 6.56
C HIS A 77 -3.41 12.78 6.50
N GLY A 78 -2.37 12.99 5.69
CA GLY A 78 -1.29 12.02 5.49
C GLY A 78 -0.59 11.59 6.80
N HIS A 79 -0.50 12.49 7.77
CA HIS A 79 0.12 12.22 9.08
C HIS A 79 -0.68 11.23 9.94
N GLU A 80 -1.96 11.00 9.65
CA GLU A 80 -2.85 10.09 10.37
C GLU A 80 -2.62 8.62 10.00
N TYR A 81 -1.88 8.34 8.93
CA TYR A 81 -1.62 7.00 8.42
C TYR A 81 -0.23 6.50 8.81
N ASP A 82 -0.07 5.18 8.83
CA ASP A 82 1.20 4.52 9.16
C ASP A 82 2.10 4.35 7.94
N ALA A 83 1.48 4.24 6.75
CA ALA A 83 2.16 4.16 5.46
C ALA A 83 1.29 4.76 4.34
N ILE A 84 1.93 5.17 3.23
CA ILE A 84 1.25 5.84 2.12
C ILE A 84 1.71 5.20 0.80
N HIS A 85 0.76 4.82 -0.04
CA HIS A 85 0.96 4.44 -1.44
C HIS A 85 0.41 5.54 -2.35
N ALA A 86 1.11 5.83 -3.44
CA ALA A 86 0.66 6.77 -4.45
C ALA A 86 0.95 6.24 -5.86
N SER A 87 -0.09 6.19 -6.70
CA SER A 87 0.01 5.83 -8.13
C SER A 87 -0.43 7.01 -9.00
N PRO A 88 0.33 8.12 -9.05
CA PRO A 88 -0.08 9.31 -9.80
C PRO A 88 -0.24 9.02 -11.30
N PRO A 89 -1.09 9.77 -12.02
CA PRO A 89 -1.38 9.56 -13.43
C PRO A 89 -0.14 9.38 -14.29
N CYS A 90 -0.06 8.27 -15.02
CA CYS A 90 1.12 7.89 -15.81
C CYS A 90 1.12 8.44 -17.24
N GLN A 91 0.01 9.04 -17.70
CA GLN A 91 -0.17 9.46 -19.09
C GLN A 91 0.89 10.47 -19.56
N GLY A 92 1.30 11.39 -18.68
CA GLY A 92 2.33 12.39 -18.97
C GLY A 92 3.73 11.80 -19.12
N TYR A 93 3.98 10.61 -18.59
CA TYR A 93 5.29 9.94 -18.58
C TYR A 93 5.37 8.75 -19.55
N SER A 94 4.25 8.31 -20.11
CA SER A 94 4.20 7.15 -20.99
C SER A 94 4.37 7.55 -22.46
N ASN A 95 4.82 6.59 -23.29
CA ASN A 95 4.88 6.75 -24.74
C ASN A 95 3.48 7.00 -25.38
N LEU A 96 2.39 6.73 -24.64
CA LEU A 96 1.02 7.03 -25.07
C LEU A 96 0.76 8.54 -25.22
N LYS A 97 1.57 9.41 -24.62
CA LYS A 97 1.51 10.86 -24.84
C LYS A 97 1.64 11.22 -26.33
N ALA A 98 2.45 10.48 -27.07
CA ALA A 98 2.62 10.69 -28.51
C ALA A 98 1.36 10.37 -29.34
N MET A 99 0.44 9.56 -28.82
CA MET A 99 -0.82 9.20 -29.50
C MET A 99 -1.90 10.29 -29.38
N HIS A 100 -1.70 11.25 -28.50
CA HIS A 100 -2.64 12.36 -28.27
C HIS A 100 -1.89 13.71 -28.29
N PRO A 101 -1.38 14.14 -29.45
CA PRO A 101 -0.66 15.40 -29.55
C PRO A 101 -1.56 16.57 -29.17
N GLY A 102 -1.04 17.48 -28.34
CA GLY A 102 -1.77 18.65 -27.86
C GLY A 102 -2.56 18.44 -26.56
N LYS A 103 -2.66 17.22 -26.02
CA LYS A 103 -3.25 16.99 -24.71
C LYS A 103 -2.19 17.16 -23.61
N GLU A 104 -2.45 18.09 -22.69
CA GLU A 104 -1.64 18.23 -21.48
C GLU A 104 -2.08 17.22 -20.42
N TYR A 105 -1.11 16.62 -19.73
CA TYR A 105 -1.35 15.69 -18.64
C TYR A 105 -0.67 16.20 -17.37
N PRO A 106 -1.31 16.08 -16.21
CA PRO A 106 -0.72 16.52 -14.96
C PRO A 106 0.56 15.72 -14.62
N MET A 107 1.61 16.46 -14.24
CA MET A 107 2.92 15.91 -13.87
C MET A 107 3.01 15.86 -12.33
N LEU A 108 2.37 14.88 -11.69
CA LEU A 108 2.12 14.87 -10.26
C LEU A 108 3.17 14.13 -9.42
N ILE A 109 4.14 13.45 -10.02
CA ILE A 109 5.15 12.68 -9.27
C ILE A 109 5.93 13.58 -8.32
N GLU A 110 6.46 14.71 -8.81
CA GLU A 110 7.26 15.61 -7.98
C GLU A 110 6.47 16.26 -6.84
N PRO A 111 5.28 16.84 -7.07
CA PRO A 111 4.45 17.37 -5.98
C PRO A 111 4.09 16.31 -4.93
N VAL A 112 3.78 15.08 -5.36
CA VAL A 112 3.50 13.96 -4.45
C VAL A 112 4.73 13.62 -3.61
N ARG A 113 5.89 13.46 -4.26
CA ARG A 113 7.16 13.14 -3.59
C ARG A 113 7.54 14.17 -2.52
N GLU A 114 7.41 15.46 -2.85
CA GLU A 114 7.71 16.52 -1.90
C GLU A 114 6.80 16.48 -0.66
N LEU A 115 5.51 16.26 -0.85
CA LEU A 115 4.56 16.11 0.25
C LEU A 115 4.86 14.88 1.10
N LEU A 116 5.12 13.72 0.49
CA LEU A 116 5.45 12.49 1.18
C LEU A 116 6.72 12.62 2.04
N LYS A 117 7.76 13.24 1.48
CA LYS A 117 9.00 13.53 2.23
C LYS A 117 8.75 14.46 3.41
N ARG A 118 7.89 15.45 3.25
CA ARG A 118 7.53 16.40 4.32
C ARG A 118 6.73 15.73 5.44
N ILE A 119 5.83 14.81 5.10
CA ILE A 119 5.03 14.05 6.06
C ILE A 119 5.90 13.06 6.84
N GLY A 120 6.95 12.50 6.21
CA GLY A 120 7.94 11.64 6.86
C GLY A 120 7.44 10.25 7.26
N LYS A 121 6.33 9.78 6.66
CA LYS A 121 5.85 8.41 6.83
C LYS A 121 6.47 7.49 5.78
N PRO A 122 6.56 6.18 6.02
CA PRO A 122 6.92 5.22 4.99
C PRO A 122 6.02 5.38 3.77
N TYR A 123 6.64 5.45 2.58
CA TYR A 123 5.87 5.64 1.35
C TYR A 123 6.37 4.78 0.20
N VAL A 124 5.47 4.57 -0.76
CA VAL A 124 5.71 3.97 -2.07
C VAL A 124 5.08 4.86 -3.14
N ILE A 125 5.85 5.21 -4.18
CA ILE A 125 5.33 5.84 -5.40
C ILE A 125 5.47 4.84 -6.55
N GLU A 126 4.37 4.51 -7.24
CA GLU A 126 4.35 3.62 -8.40
C GLU A 126 4.11 4.40 -9.69
N ASN A 127 4.84 4.03 -10.77
CA ASN A 127 4.52 4.52 -12.11
C ASN A 127 5.05 3.58 -13.21
N VAL A 128 4.94 4.02 -14.48
CA VAL A 128 5.51 3.31 -15.63
C VAL A 128 7.03 3.48 -15.71
N PRO A 129 7.77 2.52 -16.29
CA PRO A 129 9.17 2.73 -16.65
C PRO A 129 9.33 3.97 -17.52
N GLY A 130 10.36 4.77 -17.24
CA GLY A 130 10.58 6.07 -17.89
C GLY A 130 9.93 7.26 -17.19
N ALA A 131 9.11 7.04 -16.16
CA ALA A 131 8.70 8.11 -15.25
C ALA A 131 9.91 8.58 -14.41
N PRO A 132 9.94 9.85 -13.94
CA PRO A 132 11.06 10.41 -13.17
C PRO A 132 11.07 9.89 -11.73
N LEU A 133 11.10 8.57 -11.56
CA LEU A 133 11.25 7.88 -10.29
C LEU A 133 12.67 7.31 -10.19
N GLN A 134 13.13 7.15 -8.97
CA GLN A 134 14.42 6.50 -8.70
C GLN A 134 14.33 5.02 -9.08
N GLU A 135 15.16 4.57 -10.03
CA GLU A 135 15.17 3.18 -10.50
C GLU A 135 16.02 2.25 -9.63
N TYR A 136 16.99 2.81 -8.90
CA TYR A 136 17.93 2.07 -8.06
C TYR A 136 18.13 2.79 -6.73
N SER A 137 18.51 2.04 -5.71
CA SER A 137 18.90 2.62 -4.43
C SER A 137 20.17 3.45 -4.58
N ASP A 138 20.18 4.66 -4.01
CA ASP A 138 21.32 5.54 -3.98
C ASP A 138 21.89 5.72 -2.57
N LEU A 139 23.03 6.41 -2.47
CA LEU A 139 23.69 6.69 -1.19
C LEU A 139 22.97 7.74 -0.33
N PHE A 140 21.94 8.39 -0.88
CA PHE A 140 21.17 9.44 -0.21
C PHE A 140 19.86 8.92 0.41
N GLY A 141 19.66 7.58 0.41
CA GLY A 141 18.50 6.93 1.02
C GLY A 141 17.24 6.89 0.13
N ASN A 142 17.37 7.20 -1.17
CA ASN A 142 16.31 6.93 -2.11
C ASN A 142 16.41 5.47 -2.57
N HIS A 143 15.28 4.80 -2.62
CA HIS A 143 15.20 3.40 -3.02
C HIS A 143 14.27 3.24 -4.21
N GLY A 144 14.71 2.47 -5.20
CA GLY A 144 13.93 2.17 -6.39
C GLY A 144 14.01 0.69 -6.74
N VAL A 145 12.91 0.17 -7.26
CA VAL A 145 12.81 -1.21 -7.72
C VAL A 145 11.87 -1.30 -8.92
N VAL A 146 12.23 -2.12 -9.89
CA VAL A 146 11.35 -2.42 -11.03
C VAL A 146 10.72 -3.79 -10.81
N LEU A 147 9.40 -3.85 -10.72
CA LEU A 147 8.65 -5.09 -10.54
C LEU A 147 7.89 -5.45 -11.82
N CYS A 148 7.77 -6.75 -12.06
CA CYS A 148 7.03 -7.34 -13.18
C CYS A 148 6.12 -8.46 -12.67
N GLY A 149 4.95 -8.63 -13.26
CA GLY A 149 4.03 -9.69 -12.87
C GLY A 149 4.64 -11.10 -12.96
N SER A 150 5.59 -11.33 -13.89
CA SER A 150 6.29 -12.61 -14.02
C SER A 150 7.13 -12.99 -12.79
N MET A 151 7.65 -12.01 -12.05
CA MET A 151 8.42 -12.23 -10.82
C MET A 151 7.58 -12.86 -9.70
N PHE A 152 6.26 -12.72 -9.78
CA PHE A 152 5.29 -13.21 -8.81
C PHE A 152 4.46 -14.38 -9.35
N GLY A 153 4.88 -14.99 -10.47
CA GLY A 153 4.14 -16.07 -11.12
C GLY A 153 2.78 -15.65 -11.68
N LEU A 154 2.54 -14.35 -11.84
CA LEU A 154 1.29 -13.86 -12.38
C LEU A 154 1.23 -14.09 -13.89
N GLY A 155 0.10 -14.62 -14.35
CA GLY A 155 -0.09 -14.92 -15.77
C GLY A 155 -1.39 -15.66 -16.03
N VAL A 156 -1.52 -16.13 -17.27
CA VAL A 156 -2.59 -17.01 -17.74
C VAL A 156 -2.00 -18.32 -18.27
N ALA A 157 -2.82 -19.31 -18.56
CA ALA A 157 -2.42 -20.69 -18.90
C ALA A 157 -1.29 -20.84 -19.95
N ARG A 158 -0.99 -19.83 -20.73
CA ARG A 158 0.04 -19.86 -21.81
C ARG A 158 1.03 -18.71 -21.78
N GLY A 159 1.13 -17.95 -20.67
CA GLY A 159 2.09 -16.85 -20.61
C GLY A 159 2.08 -16.09 -19.28
N PHE A 160 3.19 -15.42 -19.03
CA PHE A 160 3.35 -14.56 -17.85
C PHE A 160 2.86 -13.15 -18.15
N LEU A 161 2.39 -12.48 -17.10
CA LEU A 161 2.08 -11.06 -17.14
C LEU A 161 3.37 -10.24 -17.18
N ARG A 162 3.74 -9.78 -18.38
CA ARG A 162 4.92 -8.93 -18.59
C ARG A 162 4.53 -7.45 -18.49
N ARG A 163 4.37 -7.00 -17.27
CA ARG A 163 4.02 -5.61 -16.98
C ARG A 163 4.99 -5.04 -15.96
N HIS A 164 5.96 -4.27 -16.44
CA HIS A 164 6.93 -3.59 -15.60
C HIS A 164 6.32 -2.33 -14.99
N ARG A 165 6.61 -2.12 -13.73
CA ARG A 165 6.32 -0.91 -12.99
C ARG A 165 7.53 -0.55 -12.15
N ILE A 166 7.82 0.75 -12.09
CA ILE A 166 8.85 1.29 -11.23
C ILE A 166 8.21 1.74 -9.93
N PHE A 167 8.88 1.43 -8.83
CA PHE A 167 8.48 1.81 -7.47
C PHE A 167 9.63 2.57 -6.83
N GLU A 168 9.36 3.80 -6.40
CA GLU A 168 10.24 4.57 -5.54
C GLU A 168 9.73 4.46 -4.11
N THR A 169 10.63 4.18 -3.15
CA THR A 169 10.25 3.93 -1.76
C THR A 169 11.13 4.68 -0.79
N SER A 170 10.62 5.01 0.38
CA SER A 170 11.38 5.56 1.50
C SER A 170 12.17 4.51 2.30
N PHE A 171 12.15 3.25 1.87
CA PHE A 171 12.80 2.11 2.52
C PHE A 171 13.33 1.14 1.47
N ALA A 172 14.35 0.36 1.83
CA ALA A 172 14.95 -0.60 0.91
C ALA A 172 14.00 -1.75 0.61
N LEU A 173 13.89 -2.10 -0.68
CA LEU A 173 13.20 -3.30 -1.17
C LEU A 173 14.18 -4.19 -1.92
N PRO A 174 14.05 -5.52 -1.81
CA PRO A 174 14.80 -6.44 -2.66
C PRO A 174 14.36 -6.30 -4.11
N GLN A 175 15.31 -6.41 -5.05
CA GLN A 175 15.02 -6.46 -6.48
C GLN A 175 14.90 -7.93 -6.91
N PRO A 176 13.70 -8.47 -7.16
CA PRO A 176 13.53 -9.81 -7.69
C PRO A 176 14.04 -9.91 -9.14
N GLU A 177 14.41 -11.11 -9.56
CA GLU A 177 14.77 -11.37 -10.96
C GLU A 177 13.54 -11.50 -11.85
N CYS A 178 13.63 -10.96 -13.06
CA CYS A 178 12.56 -11.02 -14.04
C CYS A 178 12.67 -12.30 -14.89
N ASN A 179 11.63 -13.14 -14.88
CA ASN A 179 11.61 -14.49 -15.46
C ASN A 179 10.96 -14.52 -16.87
N HIS A 180 11.36 -13.64 -17.79
CA HIS A 180 10.87 -13.70 -19.18
C HIS A 180 11.86 -13.15 -20.19
#